data_f3ef22d52576cc80930fbb7106c6cf6b
#
_entry.id   f3ef22d52576cc80930fbb7106c6cf6b
#
_cell.length_a   1.000
_cell.length_b   1.000
_cell.length_c   1.000
_cell.angle_alpha   90.00
_cell.angle_beta   90.00
_cell.angle_gamma   90.00
#
_symmetry.space_group_name_H-M   'P 1'
#
loop_
_entity.id
_entity.type
_entity.pdbx_description
1 polymer ?
#
loop_
_entity_poly.entity_id
_entity_poly.type
_entity_poly.pdbx_seq_one_letter_code
_entity_poly.pdbx_strand_id
1 'polypeptide(L)'
;LCADKGENKMGMKAEQWRQIILSFESKKTYNNPFLDVSIWSVFTGPSGRRIRREAYWDGGNTYRIAFAPTETGMWSYRLEAPEETGLSGVQGTIKCIPYEGDLAIYRHGFLKVHPSGRYLTYADGTPFFWLGDTHWEFAFGERWDESNHPQMTSMFRGMADRRKEQGYNVYQTNLRSDSWREHKSRYWKTDATDDVPDVAFYQNELDRRMQYLADLGFVNALGFAWSGSIEQGVEHQKHLARYIIARYGALPVVWTLAGEVAGYFPGKPRETAIKGWREVAKYVEKMDGYGTLQTAHYTNERPFADYYYDESWFDFVLNQAGHGDFPINPSWYRTYRKEHGTKPFIEGESLYEYCSTLEENGTRLCTDAMLRRVAYMAVQTGGCGYTYGAQGIWDNIWEVSDINPDFNAFNKFGITWAKAIDGPGGAQMGYLKRFYEEHHFEEMVPYDPAEAEESISPFANKLAAATISRDKTRALIYYGEMDGMSTPLAGLCDGIYAISWFDPRTGQTEKAEIQVEVRGKSCIMPKKPAAGDWMLIAECIEKTEK
;
A
#
# COMPACT_ATOMS: atom_id res chain seq x y z
N LEU A 1 24.19 11.03 -4.10
CA LEU A 1 25.48 11.71 -3.97
C LEU A 1 26.48 10.72 -3.39
N CYS A 2 27.40 10.18 -4.22
CA CYS A 2 28.52 9.35 -3.77
C CYS A 2 29.59 10.26 -3.15
N ALA A 3 30.06 9.91 -1.97
CA ALA A 3 31.18 10.62 -1.35
C ALA A 3 32.50 10.22 -2.03
N ASP A 4 33.22 11.22 -2.51
CA ASP A 4 34.53 11.09 -3.16
C ASP A 4 35.63 10.73 -2.15
N LYS A 5 36.65 9.99 -2.61
CA LYS A 5 37.83 9.59 -1.82
C LYS A 5 38.73 10.82 -1.59
N GLY A 6 38.67 11.40 -0.40
CA GLY A 6 39.62 12.45 -0.05
C GLY A 6 39.18 13.26 1.16
N GLU A 7 40.03 13.35 2.14
CA GLU A 7 39.95 14.12 3.36
C GLU A 7 39.18 15.44 3.21
N ASN A 8 37.91 15.46 3.65
CA ASN A 8 37.27 16.72 3.96
C ASN A 8 36.35 16.54 5.18
N LYS A 9 36.74 17.18 6.27
CA LYS A 9 36.03 17.25 7.55
C LYS A 9 34.72 18.08 7.48
N MET A 10 34.12 18.27 6.33
CA MET A 10 32.77 18.78 6.25
C MET A 10 31.80 17.59 6.34
N GLY A 11 31.09 17.47 7.45
CA GLY A 11 30.09 16.42 7.69
C GLY A 11 29.10 16.34 6.51
N MET A 12 28.78 15.13 6.10
CA MET A 12 27.77 14.89 5.06
C MET A 12 26.47 15.61 5.41
N LYS A 13 25.80 16.20 4.40
CA LYS A 13 24.50 16.88 4.55
C LYS A 13 23.40 15.97 4.04
N ALA A 14 22.30 15.86 4.78
CA ALA A 14 21.10 15.10 4.41
C ALA A 14 19.84 15.93 4.71
N GLU A 15 18.78 15.71 3.97
CA GLU A 15 17.46 16.21 4.31
C GLU A 15 16.73 15.20 5.19
N GLN A 16 15.89 15.67 6.10
CA GLN A 16 15.09 14.84 6.97
C GLN A 16 14.18 13.90 6.15
N TRP A 17 14.12 12.63 6.54
CA TRP A 17 13.38 11.54 5.92
C TRP A 17 13.87 11.14 4.52
N ARG A 18 14.85 11.84 3.92
CA ARG A 18 15.41 11.45 2.63
C ARG A 18 16.62 10.56 2.77
N GLN A 19 16.63 9.50 1.96
CA GLN A 19 17.72 8.53 1.94
C GLN A 19 19.04 9.16 1.46
N ILE A 20 20.12 8.84 2.16
CA ILE A 20 21.50 8.97 1.70
C ILE A 20 22.15 7.58 1.69
N ILE A 21 23.18 7.42 0.88
CA ILE A 21 23.97 6.19 0.78
C ILE A 21 25.41 6.48 1.22
N LEU A 22 25.86 5.76 2.25
CA LEU A 22 27.25 5.71 2.67
C LEU A 22 27.93 4.53 1.99
N SER A 23 29.12 4.73 1.43
CA SER A 23 29.88 3.69 0.71
C SER A 23 31.22 3.41 1.41
N PHE A 24 31.55 2.14 1.56
CA PHE A 24 32.74 1.67 2.24
C PHE A 24 33.39 0.54 1.45
N GLU A 25 34.74 0.46 1.49
CA GLU A 25 35.53 -0.56 0.81
C GLU A 25 36.14 -1.50 1.84
N SER A 26 35.80 -2.80 1.80
CA SER A 26 36.48 -3.81 2.62
C SER A 26 37.89 -4.08 2.10
N LYS A 27 38.82 -4.24 3.01
CA LYS A 27 40.20 -4.65 2.69
C LYS A 27 40.30 -6.14 2.34
N LYS A 28 39.31 -6.94 2.73
CA LYS A 28 39.24 -8.39 2.50
C LYS A 28 38.20 -8.71 1.44
N THR A 29 38.50 -9.66 0.58
CA THR A 29 37.59 -10.29 -0.38
C THR A 29 37.02 -11.57 0.23
N TYR A 30 35.74 -11.84 0.00
CA TYR A 30 35.01 -12.99 0.53
C TYR A 30 34.50 -13.88 -0.60
N ASN A 31 34.34 -15.19 -0.33
CA ASN A 31 33.76 -16.11 -1.30
C ASN A 31 32.29 -15.79 -1.56
N ASN A 32 31.52 -15.59 -0.50
CA ASN A 32 30.17 -15.03 -0.56
C ASN A 32 30.15 -13.69 0.21
N PRO A 33 30.36 -12.56 -0.47
CA PRO A 33 30.47 -11.25 0.19
C PRO A 33 29.19 -10.83 0.92
N PHE A 34 28.06 -11.45 0.65
CA PHE A 34 26.79 -11.20 1.31
C PHE A 34 26.61 -12.04 2.58
N LEU A 35 27.00 -13.32 2.59
CA LEU A 35 26.79 -14.22 3.73
C LEU A 35 27.99 -14.31 4.68
N ASP A 36 29.21 -14.22 4.15
CA ASP A 36 30.44 -14.45 4.93
C ASP A 36 30.79 -13.28 5.87
N VAL A 37 30.18 -12.11 5.65
CA VAL A 37 30.45 -10.91 6.44
C VAL A 37 29.17 -10.14 6.78
N SER A 38 29.10 -9.61 7.98
CA SER A 38 28.01 -8.75 8.43
C SER A 38 28.59 -7.43 8.92
N ILE A 39 28.18 -6.34 8.31
CA ILE A 39 28.63 -4.97 8.63
C ILE A 39 27.41 -4.17 9.02
N TRP A 40 27.42 -3.58 10.20
CA TRP A 40 26.34 -2.76 10.72
C TRP A 40 26.82 -1.35 10.99
N SER A 41 25.88 -0.42 11.04
CA SER A 41 26.11 0.92 11.58
C SER A 41 25.04 1.26 12.58
N VAL A 42 25.43 1.89 13.66
CA VAL A 42 24.53 2.54 14.61
C VAL A 42 24.59 4.04 14.37
N PHE A 43 23.48 4.60 13.96
CA PHE A 43 23.27 6.03 13.80
C PHE A 43 22.64 6.57 15.09
N THR A 44 23.24 7.63 15.66
CA THR A 44 22.73 8.29 16.87
C THR A 44 22.35 9.72 16.53
N GLY A 45 21.08 10.05 16.71
CA GLY A 45 20.51 11.35 16.43
C GLY A 45 20.68 12.37 17.56
N PRO A 46 20.29 13.63 17.33
CA PRO A 46 20.41 14.71 18.31
C PRO A 46 19.66 14.44 19.62
N SER A 47 18.50 13.77 19.56
CA SER A 47 17.72 13.39 20.74
C SER A 47 18.27 12.18 21.50
N GLY A 48 19.34 11.55 20.99
CA GLY A 48 19.83 10.25 21.47
C GLY A 48 19.14 9.05 20.83
N ARG A 49 18.21 9.26 19.90
CA ARG A 49 17.57 8.18 19.13
C ARG A 49 18.62 7.38 18.38
N ARG A 50 18.54 6.06 18.46
CA ARG A 50 19.45 5.15 17.77
C ARG A 50 18.72 4.39 16.67
N ILE A 51 19.31 4.38 15.48
CA ILE A 51 18.86 3.61 14.32
C ILE A 51 20.00 2.70 13.91
N ARG A 52 19.73 1.39 13.88
CA ARG A 52 20.71 0.38 13.46
C ARG A 52 20.42 -0.06 12.05
N ARG A 53 21.42 0.01 11.15
CA ARG A 53 21.27 -0.37 9.74
C ARG A 53 22.37 -1.33 9.35
N GLU A 54 22.01 -2.37 8.62
CA GLU A 54 22.97 -3.27 8.00
C GLU A 54 23.46 -2.72 6.66
N ALA A 55 24.72 -2.96 6.33
CA ALA A 55 25.26 -2.69 5.02
C ALA A 55 24.84 -3.80 4.05
N TYR A 56 24.50 -3.43 2.82
CA TYR A 56 24.36 -4.38 1.72
C TYR A 56 25.61 -4.41 0.86
N TRP A 57 25.96 -5.60 0.38
CA TRP A 57 27.02 -5.75 -0.60
C TRP A 57 26.60 -5.19 -1.96
N ASP A 58 27.43 -4.34 -2.58
CA ASP A 58 27.13 -3.67 -3.84
C ASP A 58 28.16 -3.98 -4.95
N GLY A 59 28.79 -5.15 -4.86
CA GLY A 59 29.77 -5.65 -5.83
C GLY A 59 31.23 -5.44 -5.40
N GLY A 60 32.11 -6.32 -5.89
CA GLY A 60 33.52 -6.26 -5.52
C GLY A 60 33.73 -6.29 -4.01
N ASN A 61 34.48 -5.33 -3.48
CA ASN A 61 34.70 -5.13 -2.05
C ASN A 61 33.81 -4.00 -1.47
N THR A 62 32.84 -3.50 -2.23
CA THR A 62 32.02 -2.35 -1.85
C THR A 62 30.83 -2.79 -1.01
N TYR A 63 30.66 -2.13 0.14
CA TYR A 63 29.50 -2.24 1.02
C TYR A 63 28.86 -0.88 1.17
N ARG A 64 27.53 -0.82 1.11
CA ARG A 64 26.79 0.43 1.25
C ARG A 64 25.77 0.36 2.36
N ILE A 65 25.52 1.50 3.01
CA ILE A 65 24.50 1.64 4.04
C ILE A 65 23.52 2.72 3.61
N ALA A 66 22.26 2.32 3.45
CA ALA A 66 21.16 3.24 3.22
C ALA A 66 20.65 3.79 4.55
N PHE A 67 20.58 5.12 4.66
CA PHE A 67 20.14 5.80 5.88
C PHE A 67 19.28 7.01 5.53
N ALA A 68 18.18 7.21 6.26
CA ALA A 68 17.34 8.40 6.23
C ALA A 68 17.27 8.99 7.66
N PRO A 69 17.82 10.17 7.91
CA PRO A 69 17.73 10.79 9.22
C PRO A 69 16.28 11.21 9.52
N THR A 70 15.79 10.88 10.71
CA THR A 70 14.38 11.10 11.10
C THR A 70 14.16 12.37 11.92
N GLU A 71 15.20 13.08 12.28
CA GLU A 71 15.16 14.34 13.01
C GLU A 71 16.26 15.28 12.54
N THR A 72 16.02 16.57 12.55
CA THR A 72 17.00 17.60 12.17
C THR A 72 18.08 17.75 13.22
N GLY A 73 19.32 18.05 12.79
CA GLY A 73 20.47 18.24 13.67
C GLY A 73 21.65 17.33 13.31
N MET A 74 22.55 17.14 14.24
CA MET A 74 23.76 16.35 14.02
C MET A 74 23.55 14.89 14.39
N TRP A 75 23.71 14.02 13.41
CA TRP A 75 23.78 12.57 13.57
C TRP A 75 25.23 12.14 13.59
N SER A 76 25.55 11.15 14.42
CA SER A 76 26.82 10.42 14.37
C SER A 76 26.56 8.98 13.96
N TYR A 77 27.53 8.35 13.31
CA TYR A 77 27.48 6.93 13.02
C TYR A 77 28.79 6.24 13.36
N ARG A 78 28.70 4.94 13.67
CA ARG A 78 29.85 4.07 13.90
C ARG A 78 29.59 2.69 13.32
N LEU A 79 30.59 2.16 12.59
CA LEU A 79 30.52 0.82 12.01
C LEU A 79 30.90 -0.24 13.04
N GLU A 80 30.14 -1.31 13.05
CA GLU A 80 30.37 -2.58 13.72
C GLU A 80 30.65 -3.62 12.63
N ALA A 81 31.88 -4.04 12.48
CA ALA A 81 32.33 -4.94 11.41
C ALA A 81 33.44 -5.87 11.91
N PRO A 82 33.67 -7.04 11.28
CA PRO A 82 34.84 -7.84 11.54
C PRO A 82 36.13 -7.05 11.29
N GLU A 83 37.15 -7.25 12.14
CA GLU A 83 38.42 -6.49 12.09
C GLU A 83 39.13 -6.63 10.73
N GLU A 84 39.09 -7.82 10.13
CA GLU A 84 39.73 -8.09 8.84
C GLU A 84 39.14 -7.29 7.67
N THR A 85 37.93 -6.73 7.81
CA THR A 85 37.35 -5.82 6.81
C THR A 85 38.09 -4.50 6.73
N GLY A 86 38.78 -4.11 7.82
CA GLY A 86 39.35 -2.77 8.01
C GLY A 86 38.30 -1.67 8.20
N LEU A 87 37.04 -2.06 8.46
CA LEU A 87 35.90 -1.14 8.65
C LEU A 87 35.45 -1.04 10.10
N SER A 88 35.95 -1.91 10.98
CA SER A 88 35.63 -1.87 12.41
C SER A 88 35.95 -0.51 13.01
N GLY A 89 34.97 0.10 13.69
CA GLY A 89 35.12 1.40 14.36
C GLY A 89 35.17 2.63 13.45
N VAL A 90 35.04 2.48 12.12
CA VAL A 90 34.89 3.65 11.23
C VAL A 90 33.68 4.45 11.66
N GLN A 91 33.82 5.75 11.74
CA GLN A 91 32.81 6.68 12.25
C GLN A 91 32.77 7.99 11.47
N GLY A 92 31.63 8.68 11.56
CA GLY A 92 31.47 9.98 10.93
C GLY A 92 30.23 10.71 11.45
N THR A 93 29.94 11.86 10.83
CA THR A 93 28.80 12.69 11.18
C THR A 93 27.99 13.08 9.95
N ILE A 94 26.70 13.30 10.15
CA ILE A 94 25.73 13.72 9.13
C ILE A 94 24.96 14.91 9.70
N LYS A 95 24.96 16.03 9.00
CA LYS A 95 24.12 17.18 9.33
C LYS A 95 22.77 17.02 8.63
N CYS A 96 21.73 16.71 9.39
CA CYS A 96 20.38 16.68 8.89
C CYS A 96 19.74 18.07 8.92
N ILE A 97 19.19 18.51 7.79
CA ILE A 97 18.42 19.74 7.63
C ILE A 97 16.96 19.41 7.38
N PRO A 98 16.03 20.35 7.62
CA PRO A 98 14.63 20.18 7.25
C PRO A 98 14.49 19.87 5.75
N TYR A 99 13.48 19.07 5.39
CA TYR A 99 13.03 18.94 4.00
C TYR A 99 12.10 20.12 3.66
N GLU A 100 12.42 20.88 2.63
CA GLU A 100 11.67 22.06 2.22
C GLU A 100 10.80 21.84 0.97
N GLY A 101 10.81 20.63 0.40
CA GLY A 101 10.00 20.28 -0.77
C GLY A 101 8.53 19.99 -0.44
N ASP A 102 7.75 19.62 -1.46
CA ASP A 102 6.29 19.46 -1.36
C ASP A 102 5.79 18.03 -1.14
N LEU A 103 6.67 17.04 -1.14
CA LEU A 103 6.27 15.65 -0.97
C LEU A 103 5.90 15.36 0.49
N ALA A 104 4.64 15.01 0.72
CA ALA A 104 4.08 14.79 2.05
C ALA A 104 4.88 13.76 2.87
N ILE A 105 5.34 12.67 2.23
CA ILE A 105 6.10 11.61 2.90
C ILE A 105 7.42 12.10 3.50
N TYR A 106 8.03 13.13 2.94
CA TYR A 106 9.26 13.73 3.46
C TYR A 106 9.01 14.94 4.38
N ARG A 107 7.84 15.62 4.23
CA ARG A 107 7.41 16.67 5.16
C ARG A 107 6.96 16.11 6.49
N HIS A 108 6.17 15.06 6.45
CA HIS A 108 5.47 14.51 7.61
C HIS A 108 6.13 13.23 8.14
N GLY A 109 7.05 12.61 7.36
CA GLY A 109 7.80 11.43 7.73
C GLY A 109 7.11 10.11 7.39
N PHE A 110 7.81 9.00 7.66
CA PHE A 110 7.35 7.65 7.31
C PHE A 110 6.09 7.25 8.09
N LEU A 111 5.34 6.29 7.52
CA LEU A 111 4.04 5.93 8.03
C LEU A 111 4.08 5.24 9.40
N LYS A 112 3.02 5.45 10.17
CA LYS A 112 2.74 4.86 11.47
C LYS A 112 1.27 4.48 11.58
N VAL A 113 0.95 3.59 12.50
CA VAL A 113 -0.44 3.35 12.92
C VAL A 113 -0.84 4.45 13.90
N HIS A 114 -2.00 5.08 13.68
CA HIS A 114 -2.56 6.01 14.66
C HIS A 114 -2.87 5.27 15.98
N PRO A 115 -2.69 5.90 17.15
CA PRO A 115 -2.93 5.24 18.46
C PRO A 115 -4.34 4.65 18.66
N SER A 116 -5.34 5.14 17.92
CA SER A 116 -6.69 4.53 17.91
C SER A 116 -6.75 3.18 17.20
N GLY A 117 -5.72 2.78 16.45
CA GLY A 117 -5.70 1.58 15.63
C GLY A 117 -6.57 1.64 14.37
N ARG A 118 -7.23 2.76 14.06
CA ARG A 118 -8.24 2.81 12.99
C ARG A 118 -7.71 3.18 11.61
N TYR A 119 -6.62 3.90 11.53
CA TYR A 119 -6.06 4.43 10.29
C TYR A 119 -4.55 4.64 10.41
N LEU A 120 -3.92 4.91 9.29
CA LEU A 120 -2.51 5.24 9.20
C LEU A 120 -2.29 6.75 9.31
N THR A 121 -1.11 7.12 9.81
CA THR A 121 -0.63 8.50 9.85
C THR A 121 0.79 8.57 9.31
N TYR A 122 1.22 9.76 8.96
CA TYR A 122 2.63 10.07 8.89
C TYR A 122 3.25 10.10 10.30
N ALA A 123 4.58 10.20 10.39
CA ALA A 123 5.30 10.18 11.67
C ALA A 123 4.95 11.34 12.60
N ASP A 124 4.50 12.47 12.09
CA ASP A 124 4.07 13.65 12.85
C ASP A 124 2.60 13.60 13.30
N GLY A 125 1.86 12.53 12.95
CA GLY A 125 0.46 12.34 13.30
C GLY A 125 -0.54 12.83 12.24
N THR A 126 -0.09 13.46 11.16
CA THR A 126 -0.97 13.84 10.03
C THR A 126 -1.64 12.60 9.45
N PRO A 127 -2.97 12.57 9.27
CA PRO A 127 -3.68 11.42 8.71
C PRO A 127 -3.18 11.03 7.32
N PHE A 128 -3.14 9.73 7.05
CA PHE A 128 -2.76 9.17 5.75
C PHE A 128 -3.89 8.30 5.21
N PHE A 129 -4.50 8.73 4.11
CA PHE A 129 -5.43 7.91 3.36
C PHE A 129 -4.67 7.13 2.30
N TRP A 130 -4.72 5.79 2.38
CA TRP A 130 -4.03 4.93 1.42
C TRP A 130 -4.79 4.88 0.10
N LEU A 131 -4.15 5.29 -1.00
CA LEU A 131 -4.59 5.01 -2.36
C LEU A 131 -3.43 4.37 -3.13
N GLY A 132 -3.53 3.04 -3.32
CA GLY A 132 -2.54 2.25 -4.02
C GLY A 132 -2.93 1.88 -5.44
N ASP A 133 -1.92 1.53 -6.25
CA ASP A 133 -2.08 0.84 -7.53
C ASP A 133 -1.26 -0.44 -7.54
N THR A 134 -1.78 -1.49 -8.18
CA THR A 134 -1.18 -2.83 -8.19
C THR A 134 -0.28 -3.06 -9.40
N HIS A 135 0.99 -3.38 -9.13
CA HIS A 135 2.04 -3.58 -10.12
C HIS A 135 2.88 -4.82 -9.79
N TRP A 136 2.30 -6.00 -9.95
CA TRP A 136 2.96 -7.25 -9.53
C TRP A 136 4.23 -7.59 -10.31
N GLU A 137 4.35 -7.08 -11.53
CA GLU A 137 5.46 -7.34 -12.43
C GLU A 137 6.42 -6.14 -12.60
N PHE A 138 6.36 -5.13 -11.72
CA PHE A 138 7.08 -3.86 -11.90
C PHE A 138 8.59 -4.02 -12.14
N ALA A 139 9.21 -5.03 -11.54
CA ALA A 139 10.65 -5.26 -11.62
C ALA A 139 11.07 -5.95 -12.94
N PHE A 140 10.17 -6.71 -13.57
CA PHE A 140 10.48 -7.56 -14.71
C PHE A 140 9.75 -7.19 -15.98
N GLY A 141 8.48 -6.85 -15.90
CA GLY A 141 7.59 -6.63 -17.01
C GLY A 141 7.47 -5.18 -17.44
N GLU A 142 7.50 -4.25 -16.48
CA GLU A 142 7.35 -2.83 -16.79
C GLU A 142 8.61 -2.25 -17.44
N ARG A 143 8.48 -1.84 -18.70
CA ARG A 143 9.61 -1.37 -19.51
C ARG A 143 10.02 0.04 -19.11
N TRP A 144 11.31 0.23 -18.86
CA TRP A 144 11.84 1.52 -18.44
C TRP A 144 12.07 2.50 -19.60
N ASP A 145 12.61 2.01 -20.72
CA ASP A 145 13.10 2.86 -21.82
C ASP A 145 12.15 2.91 -23.03
N GLU A 146 11.04 2.20 -23.01
CA GLU A 146 10.09 2.13 -24.12
C GLU A 146 8.63 2.06 -23.67
N SER A 147 7.74 2.45 -24.59
CA SER A 147 6.29 2.42 -24.44
C SER A 147 5.62 2.23 -25.80
N ASN A 148 4.51 1.50 -25.84
CA ASN A 148 3.62 1.47 -26.99
C ASN A 148 2.37 2.34 -26.82
N HIS A 149 2.31 3.13 -25.73
CA HIS A 149 1.26 4.14 -25.56
C HIS A 149 1.67 5.45 -26.26
N PRO A 150 0.78 6.08 -27.07
CA PRO A 150 1.16 7.22 -27.93
C PRO A 150 1.62 8.46 -27.17
N GLN A 151 1.26 8.61 -25.90
CA GLN A 151 1.59 9.77 -25.08
C GLN A 151 2.70 9.51 -24.04
N MET A 152 3.27 8.31 -24.00
CA MET A 152 4.27 7.91 -23.00
C MET A 152 5.53 7.42 -23.70
N THR A 153 6.70 7.78 -23.17
CA THR A 153 8.01 7.32 -23.67
C THR A 153 8.56 6.14 -22.88
N SER A 154 7.98 5.84 -21.75
CA SER A 154 8.35 4.77 -20.83
C SER A 154 7.08 4.18 -20.23
N MET A 155 6.96 2.88 -20.25
CA MET A 155 5.86 2.18 -19.58
C MET A 155 5.87 2.44 -18.08
N PHE A 156 6.97 2.13 -17.39
CA PHE A 156 7.09 2.29 -15.94
C PHE A 156 6.91 3.75 -15.49
N ARG A 157 7.70 4.67 -16.06
CA ARG A 157 7.64 6.09 -15.66
C ARG A 157 6.30 6.71 -16.02
N GLY A 158 5.78 6.42 -17.21
CA GLY A 158 4.48 6.93 -17.65
C GLY A 158 3.33 6.48 -16.74
N MET A 159 3.34 5.23 -16.28
CA MET A 159 2.36 4.75 -15.31
C MET A 159 2.52 5.43 -13.94
N ALA A 160 3.74 5.51 -13.42
CA ALA A 160 3.99 6.15 -12.13
C ALA A 160 3.59 7.64 -12.14
N ASP A 161 3.96 8.38 -13.19
CA ASP A 161 3.60 9.79 -13.37
C ASP A 161 2.08 9.95 -13.46
N ARG A 162 1.40 9.14 -14.28
CA ARG A 162 -0.06 9.17 -14.43
C ARG A 162 -0.75 8.92 -13.09
N ARG A 163 -0.31 7.94 -12.31
CA ARG A 163 -0.88 7.66 -11.00
C ARG A 163 -0.62 8.78 -10.01
N LYS A 164 0.57 9.40 -10.07
CA LYS A 164 0.86 10.59 -9.25
C LYS A 164 -0.07 11.74 -9.57
N GLU A 165 -0.29 12.05 -10.85
CA GLU A 165 -1.25 13.08 -11.29
C GLU A 165 -2.69 12.80 -10.84
N GLN A 166 -3.08 11.53 -10.80
CA GLN A 166 -4.38 11.08 -10.31
C GLN A 166 -4.50 11.06 -8.77
N GLY A 167 -3.43 11.41 -8.03
CA GLY A 167 -3.45 11.52 -6.57
C GLY A 167 -3.09 10.25 -5.81
N TYR A 168 -2.59 9.23 -6.47
CA TYR A 168 -2.09 8.02 -5.81
C TYR A 168 -0.86 8.31 -4.96
N ASN A 169 -0.72 7.60 -3.85
CA ASN A 169 0.37 7.76 -2.91
C ASN A 169 1.04 6.44 -2.50
N VAL A 170 0.52 5.31 -2.98
CA VAL A 170 1.09 3.98 -2.74
C VAL A 170 1.27 3.24 -4.07
N TYR A 171 2.41 2.56 -4.20
CA TYR A 171 2.73 1.67 -5.31
C TYR A 171 2.87 0.25 -4.74
N GLN A 172 1.91 -0.63 -5.02
CA GLN A 172 1.85 -1.97 -4.44
C GLN A 172 2.53 -2.98 -5.36
N THR A 173 3.58 -3.62 -4.87
CA THR A 173 4.44 -4.48 -5.69
C THR A 173 4.88 -5.73 -4.96
N ASN A 174 5.27 -6.75 -5.73
CA ASN A 174 6.09 -7.86 -5.28
C ASN A 174 7.42 -7.86 -6.04
N LEU A 175 8.50 -8.12 -5.32
CA LEU A 175 9.82 -8.14 -5.95
C LEU A 175 10.04 -9.38 -6.79
N ARG A 176 9.53 -10.53 -6.36
CA ARG A 176 9.80 -11.80 -6.98
C ARG A 176 8.55 -12.45 -7.55
N SER A 177 8.56 -12.70 -8.86
CA SER A 177 7.57 -13.47 -9.59
C SER A 177 8.14 -14.85 -9.94
N ASP A 178 7.99 -15.82 -9.05
CA ASP A 178 8.64 -17.13 -9.20
C ASP A 178 7.87 -18.14 -10.03
N SER A 179 6.57 -17.98 -10.11
CA SER A 179 5.71 -19.08 -10.57
C SER A 179 5.18 -18.92 -11.99
N TRP A 180 5.31 -17.75 -12.58
CA TRP A 180 4.43 -17.39 -13.66
C TRP A 180 5.10 -17.20 -15.01
N ARG A 181 6.35 -16.84 -15.05
CA ARG A 181 7.13 -16.69 -16.25
C ARG A 181 8.50 -17.32 -16.03
N GLU A 182 9.15 -17.80 -17.07
CA GLU A 182 10.49 -18.38 -17.05
C GLU A 182 11.60 -17.41 -16.59
N HIS A 183 11.23 -16.38 -15.82
CA HIS A 183 12.16 -15.46 -15.21
C HIS A 183 12.77 -16.11 -13.97
N LYS A 184 13.67 -17.04 -14.22
CA LYS A 184 14.58 -17.56 -13.23
C LYS A 184 15.16 -16.40 -12.43
N SER A 185 15.15 -16.55 -11.14
CA SER A 185 15.58 -15.59 -10.15
C SER A 185 16.72 -14.68 -10.64
N ARG A 186 16.40 -13.43 -10.99
CA ARG A 186 17.41 -12.41 -11.27
C ARG A 186 17.96 -11.76 -10.00
N TYR A 187 17.44 -12.12 -8.83
CA TYR A 187 17.85 -11.55 -7.55
C TYR A 187 19.16 -12.17 -7.04
N TRP A 188 19.50 -13.37 -7.50
CA TRP A 188 20.70 -14.09 -7.17
C TRP A 188 21.53 -14.41 -8.41
N LYS A 189 22.86 -14.44 -8.29
CA LYS A 189 23.77 -14.74 -9.41
C LYS A 189 23.61 -16.15 -10.00
N THR A 190 23.16 -17.09 -9.17
CA THR A 190 22.95 -18.50 -9.53
C THR A 190 21.58 -18.95 -9.08
N ASP A 191 21.06 -20.03 -9.67
CA ASP A 191 19.79 -20.61 -9.30
C ASP A 191 19.83 -21.12 -7.84
N ALA A 192 19.61 -20.24 -6.90
CA ALA A 192 19.01 -20.46 -5.59
C ALA A 192 19.82 -21.15 -4.47
N THR A 193 21.00 -21.72 -4.66
CA THR A 193 21.69 -22.41 -3.56
C THR A 193 22.73 -21.57 -2.84
N ASP A 194 23.30 -20.56 -3.49
CA ASP A 194 24.44 -19.82 -2.95
C ASP A 194 24.05 -18.47 -2.31
N ASP A 195 22.82 -18.03 -2.49
CA ASP A 195 22.30 -16.74 -1.99
C ASP A 195 23.26 -15.55 -2.23
N VAL A 196 23.84 -15.47 -3.43
CA VAL A 196 24.71 -14.37 -3.85
C VAL A 196 23.89 -13.37 -4.65
N PRO A 197 23.66 -12.13 -4.17
CA PRO A 197 22.86 -11.14 -4.90
C PRO A 197 23.40 -10.85 -6.28
N ASP A 198 22.52 -10.77 -7.29
CA ASP A 198 22.85 -10.24 -8.61
C ASP A 198 22.86 -8.71 -8.56
N VAL A 199 23.98 -8.16 -8.10
CA VAL A 199 24.14 -6.72 -7.89
C VAL A 199 23.86 -5.91 -9.16
N ALA A 200 24.20 -6.46 -10.33
CA ALA A 200 23.95 -5.76 -11.61
C ALA A 200 22.44 -5.60 -11.88
N PHE A 201 21.63 -6.61 -11.56
CA PHE A 201 20.17 -6.50 -11.65
C PHE A 201 19.61 -5.44 -10.68
N TYR A 202 20.07 -5.42 -9.42
CA TYR A 202 19.65 -4.39 -8.47
C TYR A 202 20.01 -2.99 -8.96
N GLN A 203 21.26 -2.77 -9.36
CA GLN A 203 21.74 -1.45 -9.79
C GLN A 203 21.06 -0.95 -11.07
N ASN A 204 20.86 -1.82 -12.04
CA ASN A 204 20.34 -1.43 -13.36
C ASN A 204 18.82 -1.40 -13.42
N GLU A 205 18.12 -2.19 -12.60
CA GLU A 205 16.66 -2.33 -12.69
C GLU A 205 15.94 -1.84 -11.44
N LEU A 206 16.26 -2.37 -10.25
CA LEU A 206 15.47 -2.07 -9.07
C LEU A 206 15.78 -0.72 -8.45
N ASP A 207 17.06 -0.34 -8.33
CA ASP A 207 17.44 0.93 -7.68
C ASP A 207 16.82 2.13 -8.39
N ARG A 208 16.86 2.16 -9.72
CA ARG A 208 16.28 3.27 -10.49
C ARG A 208 14.76 3.36 -10.34
N ARG A 209 14.06 2.22 -10.25
CA ARG A 209 12.61 2.18 -10.04
C ARG A 209 12.23 2.62 -8.63
N MET A 210 12.88 2.06 -7.64
CA MET A 210 12.64 2.41 -6.23
C MET A 210 12.93 3.88 -5.96
N GLN A 211 14.03 4.41 -6.53
CA GLN A 211 14.37 5.83 -6.39
C GLN A 211 13.35 6.73 -7.11
N TYR A 212 12.90 6.35 -8.31
CA TYR A 212 11.91 7.13 -9.06
C TYR A 212 10.59 7.24 -8.30
N LEU A 213 10.08 6.13 -7.76
CA LEU A 213 8.87 6.13 -6.94
C LEU A 213 9.04 7.01 -5.68
N ALA A 214 10.19 6.93 -5.02
CA ALA A 214 10.51 7.75 -3.86
C ALA A 214 10.59 9.25 -4.21
N ASP A 215 11.15 9.60 -5.37
CA ASP A 215 11.23 10.99 -5.85
C ASP A 215 9.87 11.56 -6.29
N LEU A 216 8.91 10.71 -6.61
CA LEU A 216 7.50 11.08 -6.79
C LEU A 216 6.72 11.13 -5.46
N GLY A 217 7.31 10.66 -4.37
CA GLY A 217 6.69 10.61 -3.04
C GLY A 217 5.73 9.46 -2.83
N PHE A 218 5.85 8.39 -3.60
CA PHE A 218 5.14 7.15 -3.34
C PHE A 218 5.71 6.42 -2.13
N VAL A 219 4.82 5.81 -1.36
CA VAL A 219 5.16 4.71 -0.47
C VAL A 219 5.11 3.41 -1.27
N ASN A 220 6.19 2.65 -1.30
CA ASN A 220 6.19 1.35 -1.95
C ASN A 220 5.70 0.28 -0.95
N ALA A 221 4.53 -0.29 -1.21
CA ALA A 221 4.03 -1.45 -0.47
C ALA A 221 4.67 -2.70 -1.08
N LEU A 222 5.78 -3.13 -0.48
CA LEU A 222 6.74 -4.03 -1.08
C LEU A 222 6.65 -5.44 -0.48
N GLY A 223 6.21 -6.41 -1.28
CA GLY A 223 6.31 -7.83 -0.98
C GLY A 223 7.66 -8.39 -1.43
N PHE A 224 8.22 -9.32 -0.65
CA PHE A 224 9.50 -9.95 -0.99
C PHE A 224 9.35 -11.00 -2.08
N ALA A 225 8.21 -11.72 -2.10
CA ALA A 225 7.96 -12.81 -3.02
C ALA A 225 6.46 -13.17 -3.07
N TRP A 226 6.10 -14.16 -3.87
CA TRP A 226 4.80 -14.82 -3.76
C TRP A 226 4.86 -15.95 -2.73
N SER A 227 3.72 -16.30 -2.18
CA SER A 227 3.54 -17.32 -1.14
C SER A 227 4.34 -18.61 -1.43
N GLY A 228 4.35 -19.10 -2.71
CA GLY A 228 5.04 -20.29 -3.17
C GLY A 228 6.55 -20.30 -2.97
N SER A 229 7.15 -19.15 -2.94
CA SER A 229 8.60 -19.03 -2.79
C SER A 229 9.11 -19.57 -1.44
N ILE A 230 8.23 -19.74 -0.45
CA ILE A 230 8.60 -20.34 0.85
C ILE A 230 9.10 -21.78 0.71
N GLU A 231 8.78 -22.47 -0.39
CA GLU A 231 9.26 -23.82 -0.67
C GLU A 231 10.77 -23.90 -0.90
N GLN A 232 11.40 -22.79 -1.29
CA GLN A 232 12.85 -22.68 -1.42
C GLN A 232 13.55 -22.63 -0.05
N GLY A 233 12.80 -22.54 1.02
CA GLY A 233 13.26 -22.55 2.40
C GLY A 233 13.12 -21.20 3.09
N VAL A 234 12.81 -21.27 4.38
CA VAL A 234 12.63 -20.08 5.23
C VAL A 234 13.91 -19.24 5.30
N GLU A 235 15.07 -19.88 5.42
CA GLU A 235 16.36 -19.17 5.50
C GLU A 235 16.67 -18.44 4.18
N HIS A 236 16.38 -19.05 3.04
CA HIS A 236 16.53 -18.41 1.74
C HIS A 236 15.67 -17.14 1.64
N GLN A 237 14.41 -17.18 2.10
CA GLN A 237 13.53 -16.00 2.11
C GLN A 237 14.01 -14.95 3.13
N LYS A 238 14.57 -15.34 4.26
CA LYS A 238 15.22 -14.42 5.20
C LYS A 238 16.44 -13.72 4.58
N HIS A 239 17.25 -14.44 3.81
CA HIS A 239 18.39 -13.83 3.10
C HIS A 239 17.92 -12.81 2.07
N LEU A 240 16.88 -13.10 1.29
CA LEU A 240 16.28 -12.14 0.36
C LEU A 240 15.78 -10.91 1.10
N ALA A 241 14.96 -11.10 2.14
CA ALA A 241 14.43 -10.01 2.95
C ALA A 241 15.55 -9.16 3.57
N ARG A 242 16.61 -9.77 4.11
CA ARG A 242 17.80 -9.10 4.65
C ARG A 242 18.43 -8.14 3.64
N TYR A 243 18.67 -8.63 2.43
CA TYR A 243 19.28 -7.82 1.38
C TYR A 243 18.40 -6.64 0.95
N ILE A 244 17.09 -6.90 0.78
CA ILE A 244 16.10 -5.89 0.40
C ILE A 244 15.94 -4.83 1.48
N ILE A 245 15.83 -5.21 2.75
CA ILE A 245 15.72 -4.28 3.88
C ILE A 245 16.97 -3.42 3.99
N ALA A 246 18.15 -4.01 3.89
CA ALA A 246 19.41 -3.27 3.95
C ALA A 246 19.50 -2.22 2.82
N ARG A 247 19.05 -2.58 1.60
CA ARG A 247 19.14 -1.72 0.41
C ARG A 247 18.05 -0.65 0.35
N TYR A 248 16.79 -1.01 0.65
CA TYR A 248 15.62 -0.13 0.41
C TYR A 248 14.89 0.32 1.67
N GLY A 249 15.22 -0.20 2.84
CA GLY A 249 14.49 0.14 4.07
C GLY A 249 14.70 1.58 4.59
N ALA A 250 15.49 2.41 3.90
CA ALA A 250 15.60 3.84 4.15
C ALA A 250 14.80 4.69 3.13
N LEU A 251 14.11 4.07 2.20
CA LEU A 251 13.11 4.70 1.32
C LEU A 251 11.73 4.64 1.97
N PRO A 252 10.74 5.40 1.45
CA PRO A 252 9.35 5.25 1.85
C PRO A 252 8.81 3.87 1.46
N VAL A 253 8.81 2.92 2.37
CA VAL A 253 8.35 1.54 2.14
C VAL A 253 7.42 1.08 3.26
N VAL A 254 6.61 0.09 2.94
CA VAL A 254 5.84 -0.74 3.88
C VAL A 254 6.04 -2.19 3.45
N TRP A 255 6.32 -3.08 4.39
CA TRP A 255 6.58 -4.48 4.08
C TRP A 255 5.26 -5.26 4.01
N THR A 256 4.92 -5.82 2.84
CA THR A 256 3.71 -6.63 2.66
C THR A 256 3.98 -8.13 2.66
N LEU A 257 5.18 -8.52 3.07
CA LEU A 257 5.69 -9.87 3.26
C LEU A 257 5.73 -10.69 1.96
N ALA A 258 4.61 -11.29 1.57
CA ALA A 258 4.48 -12.01 0.30
C ALA A 258 3.07 -11.82 -0.26
N GLY A 259 2.96 -11.87 -1.57
CA GLY A 259 1.66 -11.93 -2.25
C GLY A 259 0.96 -13.24 -1.91
N GLU A 260 -0.32 -13.15 -1.50
CA GLU A 260 -1.17 -14.28 -1.17
C GLU A 260 -0.51 -15.28 -0.20
N VAL A 261 -0.04 -14.79 0.95
CA VAL A 261 0.81 -15.50 1.94
C VAL A 261 0.37 -16.91 2.33
N ALA A 262 -0.89 -17.26 2.13
CA ALA A 262 -1.44 -18.58 2.36
C ALA A 262 -2.01 -19.21 1.09
N GLY A 263 -1.53 -18.78 -0.07
CA GLY A 263 -1.99 -19.21 -1.38
C GLY A 263 -1.93 -20.71 -1.60
N TYR A 264 -2.63 -21.16 -2.62
CA TYR A 264 -2.72 -22.56 -2.97
C TYR A 264 -1.40 -23.11 -3.51
N PHE A 265 -0.92 -24.18 -2.87
CA PHE A 265 0.20 -24.97 -3.35
C PHE A 265 -0.24 -26.39 -3.66
N PRO A 266 -0.18 -26.84 -4.91
CA PRO A 266 -0.49 -28.23 -5.24
C PRO A 266 0.35 -29.19 -4.39
N GLY A 267 -0.32 -30.01 -3.57
CA GLY A 267 0.32 -31.09 -2.81
C GLY A 267 0.98 -30.68 -1.49
N LYS A 268 0.85 -29.41 -1.03
CA LYS A 268 1.39 -29.01 0.29
C LYS A 268 0.32 -28.37 1.18
N PRO A 269 0.43 -28.61 2.52
CA PRO A 269 -0.48 -27.98 3.47
C PRO A 269 -0.28 -26.46 3.50
N ARG A 270 -1.37 -25.71 3.44
CA ARG A 270 -1.42 -24.26 3.59
C ARG A 270 -0.68 -23.75 4.84
N GLU A 271 -0.79 -24.48 5.93
CA GLU A 271 -0.15 -24.18 7.21
C GLU A 271 1.37 -24.09 7.10
N THR A 272 1.98 -24.80 6.15
CA THR A 272 3.43 -24.71 5.89
C THR A 272 3.82 -23.32 5.43
N ALA A 273 3.07 -22.74 4.50
CA ALA A 273 3.29 -21.37 4.03
C ALA A 273 3.05 -20.37 5.16
N ILE A 274 1.93 -20.46 5.87
CA ILE A 274 1.59 -19.57 6.99
C ILE A 274 2.70 -19.58 8.05
N LYS A 275 3.18 -20.75 8.45
CA LYS A 275 4.28 -20.88 9.44
C LYS A 275 5.60 -20.34 8.90
N GLY A 276 5.95 -20.66 7.67
CA GLY A 276 7.19 -20.21 7.04
C GLY A 276 7.25 -18.69 6.93
N TRP A 277 6.22 -18.08 6.40
CA TRP A 277 6.14 -16.62 6.27
C TRP A 277 6.06 -15.90 7.62
N ARG A 278 5.48 -16.50 8.67
CA ARG A 278 5.56 -15.98 10.04
C ARG A 278 6.99 -15.84 10.54
N GLU A 279 7.83 -16.84 10.27
CA GLU A 279 9.25 -16.80 10.66
C GLU A 279 10.05 -15.76 9.87
N VAL A 280 9.74 -15.59 8.59
CA VAL A 280 10.31 -14.50 7.78
C VAL A 280 9.88 -13.14 8.32
N ALA A 281 8.59 -12.95 8.65
CA ALA A 281 8.06 -11.70 9.16
C ALA A 281 8.71 -11.27 10.49
N LYS A 282 8.89 -12.19 11.43
CA LYS A 282 9.63 -11.95 12.68
C LYS A 282 11.08 -11.54 12.42
N TYR A 283 11.69 -12.14 11.41
CA TYR A 283 13.04 -11.76 11.00
C TYR A 283 13.09 -10.35 10.40
N VAL A 284 12.11 -9.97 9.55
CA VAL A 284 11.96 -8.63 8.97
C VAL A 284 11.83 -7.58 10.08
N GLU A 285 10.94 -7.79 11.06
CA GLU A 285 10.77 -6.90 12.23
C GLU A 285 12.10 -6.68 12.98
N LYS A 286 12.87 -7.75 13.17
CA LYS A 286 14.19 -7.69 13.82
C LYS A 286 15.24 -6.91 13.03
N MET A 287 15.20 -7.03 11.70
CA MET A 287 16.21 -6.41 10.80
C MET A 287 15.89 -4.96 10.47
N ASP A 288 14.63 -4.57 10.55
CA ASP A 288 14.21 -3.19 10.29
C ASP A 288 14.68 -2.24 11.39
N GLY A 289 15.30 -1.13 11.01
CA GLY A 289 15.83 -0.13 11.95
C GLY A 289 14.90 1.03 12.23
N TYR A 290 13.81 1.19 11.47
CA TYR A 290 12.90 2.35 11.55
C TYR A 290 11.58 2.06 12.26
N GLY A 291 11.23 0.79 12.49
CA GLY A 291 9.88 0.37 12.82
C GLY A 291 8.95 0.66 11.65
N THR A 292 9.39 0.26 10.46
CA THR A 292 8.61 0.32 9.21
C THR A 292 7.38 -0.55 9.35
N LEU A 293 6.22 -0.04 8.95
CA LEU A 293 4.98 -0.80 9.00
C LEU A 293 5.10 -2.11 8.21
N GLN A 294 4.60 -3.17 8.81
CA GLN A 294 4.60 -4.51 8.22
C GLN A 294 3.20 -5.12 8.25
N THR A 295 2.86 -5.79 7.17
CA THR A 295 1.62 -6.53 7.00
C THR A 295 1.87 -7.79 6.16
N ALA A 296 0.80 -8.51 5.86
CA ALA A 296 0.79 -9.61 4.91
C ALA A 296 -0.30 -9.35 3.87
N HIS A 297 0.00 -9.61 2.61
CA HIS A 297 -1.02 -9.63 1.57
C HIS A 297 -1.75 -10.96 1.61
N TYR A 298 -2.99 -10.94 2.08
CA TYR A 298 -3.81 -12.15 2.25
C TYR A 298 -4.33 -12.68 0.91
N THR A 299 -4.64 -13.97 0.88
CA THR A 299 -5.48 -14.58 -0.16
C THR A 299 -6.94 -14.21 0.04
N ASN A 300 -7.74 -14.40 -1.01
CA ASN A 300 -9.19 -14.26 -0.95
C ASN A 300 -9.82 -15.29 0.01
N GLU A 301 -9.96 -14.90 1.26
CA GLU A 301 -10.52 -15.74 2.32
C GLU A 301 -11.79 -15.14 2.92
N ARG A 302 -12.75 -16.02 3.23
CA ARG A 302 -14.03 -15.62 3.83
C ARG A 302 -14.46 -16.63 4.90
N PRO A 303 -14.61 -16.23 6.18
CA PRO A 303 -14.34 -14.89 6.72
C PRO A 303 -12.88 -14.50 6.51
N PHE A 304 -12.56 -13.22 6.71
CA PHE A 304 -11.20 -12.71 6.51
C PHE A 304 -10.19 -13.48 7.34
N ALA A 305 -8.98 -13.60 6.80
CA ALA A 305 -7.89 -14.29 7.48
C ALA A 305 -7.45 -13.56 8.74
N ASP A 306 -7.18 -14.31 9.79
CA ASP A 306 -6.78 -13.79 11.11
C ASP A 306 -5.48 -14.42 11.65
N TYR A 307 -4.87 -15.36 10.92
CA TYR A 307 -3.74 -16.16 11.42
C TYR A 307 -2.47 -15.38 11.77
N TYR A 308 -2.39 -14.09 11.45
CA TYR A 308 -1.30 -13.19 11.85
C TYR A 308 -1.78 -12.03 12.73
N TYR A 309 -3.07 -11.93 13.00
CA TYR A 309 -3.65 -10.74 13.62
C TYR A 309 -3.01 -10.37 14.97
N ASP A 310 -2.65 -11.36 15.79
CA ASP A 310 -2.07 -11.19 17.13
C ASP A 310 -0.53 -11.11 17.12
N GLU A 311 0.11 -11.21 15.97
CA GLU A 311 1.57 -11.09 15.87
C GLU A 311 2.01 -9.63 16.04
N SER A 312 3.14 -9.41 16.75
CA SER A 312 3.66 -8.06 17.04
C SER A 312 4.04 -7.26 15.80
N TRP A 313 4.50 -7.96 14.78
CA TRP A 313 4.91 -7.39 13.51
C TRP A 313 3.75 -7.03 12.57
N PHE A 314 2.52 -7.50 12.86
CA PHE A 314 1.36 -7.30 11.99
C PHE A 314 0.65 -5.99 12.35
N ASP A 315 1.01 -4.89 11.68
CA ASP A 315 0.56 -3.54 12.03
C ASP A 315 -0.84 -3.20 11.52
N PHE A 316 -1.20 -3.68 10.32
CA PHE A 316 -2.48 -3.40 9.68
C PHE A 316 -2.93 -4.54 8.77
N VAL A 317 -4.21 -4.56 8.43
CA VAL A 317 -4.81 -5.55 7.53
C VAL A 317 -4.75 -5.05 6.10
N LEU A 318 -4.07 -5.78 5.23
CA LEU A 318 -4.10 -5.62 3.77
C LEU A 318 -4.91 -6.77 3.19
N ASN A 319 -6.20 -6.54 3.01
CA ASN A 319 -7.16 -7.57 2.63
C ASN A 319 -7.18 -7.81 1.12
N GLN A 320 -7.51 -9.02 0.71
CA GLN A 320 -7.88 -9.36 -0.66
C GLN A 320 -9.33 -9.86 -0.67
N ALA A 321 -10.26 -9.05 -1.17
CA ALA A 321 -11.65 -9.47 -1.33
C ALA A 321 -11.85 -10.35 -2.59
N GLY A 322 -10.90 -10.31 -3.53
CA GLY A 322 -10.85 -11.13 -4.74
C GLY A 322 -11.69 -10.59 -5.90
N HIS A 323 -11.70 -11.34 -6.99
CA HIS A 323 -12.19 -10.90 -8.31
C HIS A 323 -13.62 -11.39 -8.64
N GLY A 324 -14.41 -11.80 -7.65
CA GLY A 324 -15.80 -12.26 -7.85
C GLY A 324 -16.81 -11.12 -7.92
N ASP A 325 -18.05 -11.46 -8.32
CA ASP A 325 -19.14 -10.50 -8.54
C ASP A 325 -19.63 -9.73 -7.30
N PHE A 326 -19.36 -10.26 -6.11
CA PHE A 326 -19.72 -9.63 -4.83
C PHE A 326 -18.52 -9.56 -3.91
N PRO A 327 -17.50 -8.79 -4.27
CA PRO A 327 -16.25 -8.79 -3.52
C PRO A 327 -16.43 -8.26 -2.10
N ILE A 328 -17.34 -7.28 -1.88
CA ILE A 328 -17.49 -6.65 -0.57
C ILE A 328 -18.92 -6.76 -0.05
N ASN A 329 -19.04 -7.49 1.05
CA ASN A 329 -20.21 -7.46 1.90
C ASN A 329 -19.91 -6.58 3.12
N PRO A 330 -20.55 -5.42 3.27
CA PRO A 330 -20.30 -4.52 4.40
C PRO A 330 -20.43 -5.18 5.77
N SER A 331 -21.28 -6.21 5.90
CA SER A 331 -21.43 -6.93 7.16
C SER A 331 -20.18 -7.74 7.53
N TRP A 332 -19.39 -8.21 6.57
CA TRP A 332 -18.16 -8.96 6.85
C TRP A 332 -17.12 -8.07 7.52
N TYR A 333 -16.90 -6.85 7.01
CA TYR A 333 -15.98 -5.89 7.61
C TYR A 333 -16.39 -5.51 9.02
N ARG A 334 -17.69 -5.26 9.24
CA ARG A 334 -18.21 -4.96 10.58
C ARG A 334 -18.01 -6.11 11.55
N THR A 335 -18.36 -7.34 11.13
CA THR A 335 -18.18 -8.55 11.94
C THR A 335 -16.70 -8.77 12.26
N TYR A 336 -15.83 -8.71 11.27
CA TYR A 336 -14.39 -8.87 11.45
C TYR A 336 -13.83 -7.88 12.48
N ARG A 337 -14.19 -6.61 12.36
CA ARG A 337 -13.73 -5.58 13.30
C ARG A 337 -14.29 -5.76 14.72
N LYS A 338 -15.50 -6.25 14.84
CA LYS A 338 -16.12 -6.55 16.14
C LYS A 338 -15.44 -7.73 16.83
N GLU A 339 -15.06 -8.73 16.08
CA GLU A 339 -14.43 -9.97 16.60
C GLU A 339 -12.95 -9.79 16.92
N HIS A 340 -12.21 -9.04 16.11
CA HIS A 340 -10.75 -8.92 16.18
C HIS A 340 -10.24 -7.56 16.68
N GLY A 341 -11.11 -6.61 17.00
CA GLY A 341 -10.71 -5.29 17.48
C GLY A 341 -10.28 -4.34 16.35
N THR A 342 -9.42 -3.36 16.66
CA THR A 342 -9.06 -2.28 15.74
C THR A 342 -7.62 -2.36 15.28
N LYS A 343 -7.39 -2.86 14.07
CA LYS A 343 -6.20 -2.52 13.28
C LYS A 343 -6.65 -1.74 12.05
N PRO A 344 -5.81 -0.84 11.49
CA PRO A 344 -6.14 -0.20 10.22
C PRO A 344 -6.48 -1.25 9.18
N PHE A 345 -7.50 -0.99 8.37
CA PHE A 345 -7.98 -1.91 7.34
C PHE A 345 -7.90 -1.26 5.98
N ILE A 346 -7.22 -1.91 5.05
CA ILE A 346 -7.07 -1.47 3.66
C ILE A 346 -7.56 -2.60 2.77
N GLU A 347 -8.45 -2.31 1.83
CA GLU A 347 -8.77 -3.23 0.77
C GLU A 347 -7.66 -3.19 -0.28
N GLY A 348 -6.76 -4.16 -0.21
CA GLY A 348 -5.51 -4.21 -0.96
C GLY A 348 -5.61 -4.89 -2.32
N GLU A 349 -6.63 -5.75 -2.50
CA GLU A 349 -6.90 -6.38 -3.79
C GLU A 349 -8.36 -6.84 -3.88
N SER A 350 -9.10 -6.19 -4.75
CA SER A 350 -10.48 -6.56 -5.06
C SER A 350 -10.68 -6.75 -6.57
N LEU A 351 -11.78 -6.30 -7.13
CA LEU A 351 -11.97 -6.28 -8.57
C LEU A 351 -10.88 -5.43 -9.24
N TYR A 352 -10.33 -5.94 -10.33
CA TYR A 352 -9.49 -5.15 -11.23
C TYR A 352 -10.33 -4.62 -12.40
N GLU A 353 -10.10 -3.36 -12.77
CA GLU A 353 -10.75 -2.79 -13.95
C GLU A 353 -10.42 -3.62 -15.19
N TYR A 354 -11.41 -3.87 -16.03
CA TYR A 354 -11.31 -4.72 -17.22
C TYR A 354 -11.02 -6.22 -16.98
N CYS A 355 -10.93 -6.66 -15.74
CA CYS A 355 -10.84 -8.07 -15.43
C CYS A 355 -12.15 -8.79 -15.81
N SER A 356 -12.08 -10.05 -16.23
CA SER A 356 -13.26 -10.86 -16.41
C SER A 356 -13.70 -11.44 -15.06
N THR A 357 -14.93 -11.15 -14.66
CA THR A 357 -15.53 -11.78 -13.47
C THR A 357 -15.97 -13.21 -13.77
N LEU A 358 -15.84 -14.08 -12.78
CA LEU A 358 -16.32 -15.47 -12.88
C LEU A 358 -17.79 -15.52 -12.45
N GLU A 359 -18.70 -15.59 -13.42
CA GLU A 359 -20.13 -15.79 -13.18
C GLU A 359 -20.56 -17.17 -13.61
N GLU A 360 -21.62 -17.73 -12.98
CA GLU A 360 -22.21 -19.02 -13.36
C GLU A 360 -22.71 -19.06 -14.82
N ASN A 361 -23.08 -17.90 -15.38
CA ASN A 361 -23.72 -17.78 -16.71
C ASN A 361 -22.82 -17.12 -17.78
N GLY A 362 -21.51 -16.99 -17.53
CA GLY A 362 -20.61 -16.40 -18.51
C GLY A 362 -19.59 -15.44 -17.91
N THR A 363 -18.91 -14.75 -18.82
CA THR A 363 -17.84 -13.82 -18.45
C THR A 363 -18.33 -12.38 -18.59
N ARG A 364 -18.28 -11.63 -17.52
CA ARG A 364 -18.59 -10.20 -17.49
C ARG A 364 -17.32 -9.36 -17.32
N LEU A 365 -17.25 -8.25 -18.02
CA LEU A 365 -16.17 -7.27 -17.87
C LEU A 365 -16.37 -6.47 -16.56
N CYS A 366 -15.35 -6.38 -15.74
CA CYS A 366 -15.34 -5.48 -14.60
C CYS A 366 -15.27 -4.02 -15.07
N THR A 367 -16.29 -3.25 -14.75
CA THR A 367 -16.42 -1.85 -15.11
C THR A 367 -15.96 -0.92 -13.98
N ASP A 368 -15.71 0.34 -14.31
CA ASP A 368 -15.46 1.41 -13.34
C ASP A 368 -16.57 1.57 -12.30
N ALA A 369 -17.84 1.35 -12.66
CA ALA A 369 -18.96 1.38 -11.71
C ALA A 369 -18.84 0.27 -10.65
N MET A 370 -18.44 -0.93 -11.05
CA MET A 370 -18.20 -2.04 -10.13
C MET A 370 -17.03 -1.73 -9.18
N LEU A 371 -15.96 -1.15 -9.70
CA LEU A 371 -14.82 -0.71 -8.89
C LEU A 371 -15.23 0.35 -7.86
N ARG A 372 -15.92 1.40 -8.28
CA ARG A 372 -16.38 2.44 -7.36
C ARG A 372 -17.22 1.86 -6.23
N ARG A 373 -18.16 0.97 -6.57
CA ARG A 373 -18.98 0.30 -5.56
C ARG A 373 -18.13 -0.41 -4.51
N VAL A 374 -17.14 -1.18 -4.94
CA VAL A 374 -16.25 -1.90 -4.03
C VAL A 374 -15.44 -0.93 -3.17
N ALA A 375 -14.81 0.07 -3.78
CA ALA A 375 -13.92 1.00 -3.10
C ALA A 375 -14.67 1.84 -2.05
N TYR A 376 -15.80 2.46 -2.42
CA TYR A 376 -16.60 3.25 -1.49
C TYR A 376 -17.20 2.40 -0.36
N MET A 377 -17.67 1.19 -0.66
CA MET A 377 -18.17 0.28 0.38
C MET A 377 -17.09 -0.12 1.37
N ALA A 378 -15.85 -0.37 0.91
CA ALA A 378 -14.74 -0.70 1.78
C ALA A 378 -14.43 0.43 2.78
N VAL A 379 -14.37 1.68 2.29
CA VAL A 379 -14.10 2.84 3.15
C VAL A 379 -15.28 3.14 4.08
N GLN A 380 -16.52 3.12 3.57
CA GLN A 380 -17.71 3.37 4.39
C GLN A 380 -17.94 2.33 5.50
N THR A 381 -17.36 1.16 5.37
CA THR A 381 -17.39 0.13 6.43
C THR A 381 -16.19 0.20 7.36
N GLY A 382 -15.35 1.22 7.22
CA GLY A 382 -14.26 1.57 8.13
C GLY A 382 -12.86 1.26 7.62
N GLY A 383 -12.69 1.02 6.32
CA GLY A 383 -11.37 1.01 5.69
C GLY A 383 -10.76 2.41 5.69
N CYS A 384 -9.43 2.48 5.79
CA CYS A 384 -8.67 3.72 5.68
C CYS A 384 -7.89 3.82 4.35
N GLY A 385 -8.32 3.05 3.35
CA GLY A 385 -7.74 3.07 2.02
C GLY A 385 -8.20 1.94 1.12
N TYR A 386 -7.74 2.04 -0.10
CA TYR A 386 -8.05 1.13 -1.19
C TYR A 386 -6.85 1.00 -2.13
N THR A 387 -6.60 -0.19 -2.67
CA THR A 387 -5.65 -0.40 -3.75
C THR A 387 -6.40 -0.77 -5.03
N TYR A 388 -6.24 0.07 -6.04
CA TYR A 388 -6.73 -0.14 -7.39
C TYR A 388 -5.87 -1.16 -8.13
N GLY A 389 -6.46 -1.84 -9.10
CA GLY A 389 -5.77 -2.66 -10.08
C GLY A 389 -6.50 -2.65 -11.41
N ALA A 390 -5.79 -2.92 -12.49
CA ALA A 390 -6.37 -3.07 -13.82
C ALA A 390 -5.74 -4.23 -14.56
N GLN A 391 -6.59 -4.98 -15.27
CA GLN A 391 -6.15 -6.03 -16.18
C GLN A 391 -5.29 -5.41 -17.28
N GLY A 392 -4.21 -6.05 -17.64
CA GLY A 392 -3.23 -5.52 -18.59
C GLY A 392 -2.11 -4.71 -17.91
N ILE A 393 -2.38 -4.07 -16.76
CA ILE A 393 -1.35 -3.37 -15.96
C ILE A 393 -0.64 -4.36 -15.02
N TRP A 394 -1.38 -5.04 -14.15
CA TRP A 394 -0.79 -5.92 -13.14
C TRP A 394 0.05 -7.06 -13.76
N ASP A 395 -0.33 -7.52 -14.96
CA ASP A 395 0.28 -8.63 -15.70
C ASP A 395 1.11 -8.17 -16.93
N ASN A 396 1.29 -6.85 -17.10
CA ASN A 396 2.13 -6.23 -18.12
C ASN A 396 1.88 -6.72 -19.56
N ILE A 397 0.64 -6.78 -20.00
CA ILE A 397 0.30 -7.22 -21.34
C ILE A 397 0.64 -6.13 -22.35
N TRP A 398 1.72 -6.32 -23.11
CA TRP A 398 2.16 -5.38 -24.12
C TRP A 398 1.27 -5.42 -25.37
N GLU A 399 1.04 -6.62 -25.90
CA GLU A 399 0.17 -6.88 -27.05
C GLU A 399 -0.82 -8.00 -26.71
N VAL A 400 -1.95 -8.06 -27.44
CA VAL A 400 -2.96 -9.11 -27.26
C VAL A 400 -2.39 -10.51 -27.45
N SER A 401 -1.40 -10.66 -28.32
CA SER A 401 -0.67 -11.92 -28.55
C SER A 401 0.13 -12.42 -27.33
N ASP A 402 0.43 -11.54 -26.35
CA ASP A 402 1.16 -11.90 -25.13
C ASP A 402 0.26 -12.54 -24.07
N ILE A 403 -1.06 -12.54 -24.29
CA ILE A 403 -2.02 -13.13 -23.36
C ILE A 403 -1.88 -14.64 -23.39
N ASN A 404 -1.41 -15.22 -22.30
CA ASN A 404 -1.41 -16.65 -22.07
C ASN A 404 -2.73 -17.05 -21.38
N PRO A 405 -3.62 -17.83 -22.02
CA PRO A 405 -4.92 -18.19 -21.46
C PRO A 405 -4.85 -18.94 -20.12
N ASP A 406 -3.79 -19.69 -19.88
CA ASP A 406 -3.61 -20.45 -18.64
C ASP A 406 -3.17 -19.54 -17.50
N PHE A 407 -2.41 -18.51 -17.80
CA PHE A 407 -1.88 -17.57 -16.83
C PHE A 407 -2.74 -16.31 -16.69
N ASN A 408 -3.12 -15.70 -17.81
CA ASN A 408 -3.94 -14.49 -17.83
C ASN A 408 -5.44 -14.87 -17.96
N ALA A 409 -5.88 -15.86 -17.19
CA ALA A 409 -7.24 -16.43 -17.28
C ALA A 409 -8.36 -15.39 -17.15
N PHE A 410 -8.08 -14.28 -16.46
CA PHE A 410 -9.01 -13.17 -16.26
C PHE A 410 -8.93 -12.10 -17.38
N ASN A 411 -8.01 -12.21 -18.34
CA ASN A 411 -7.89 -11.29 -19.48
C ASN A 411 -8.61 -11.84 -20.73
N LYS A 412 -9.91 -12.09 -20.62
CA LYS A 412 -10.70 -12.62 -21.74
C LYS A 412 -11.09 -11.58 -22.80
N PHE A 413 -10.83 -10.31 -22.53
CA PHE A 413 -11.23 -9.19 -23.39
C PHE A 413 -10.07 -8.54 -24.15
N GLY A 414 -8.89 -9.15 -24.13
CA GLY A 414 -7.73 -8.66 -24.87
C GLY A 414 -7.23 -7.30 -24.38
N ILE A 415 -7.17 -7.11 -23.07
CA ILE A 415 -6.76 -5.83 -22.48
C ILE A 415 -5.24 -5.76 -22.39
N THR A 416 -4.67 -4.72 -23.01
CA THR A 416 -3.25 -4.38 -22.91
C THR A 416 -3.04 -3.26 -21.89
N TRP A 417 -1.80 -3.09 -21.40
CA TRP A 417 -1.47 -2.01 -20.47
C TRP A 417 -1.75 -0.63 -21.06
N ALA A 418 -1.45 -0.43 -22.37
CA ALA A 418 -1.69 0.83 -23.07
C ALA A 418 -3.19 1.21 -23.12
N LYS A 419 -4.08 0.21 -23.17
CA LYS A 419 -5.52 0.44 -23.06
C LYS A 419 -5.94 0.65 -21.60
N ALA A 420 -5.40 -0.12 -20.68
CA ALA A 420 -5.80 -0.12 -19.29
C ALA A 420 -5.40 1.17 -18.55
N ILE A 421 -4.25 1.76 -18.89
CA ILE A 421 -3.78 3.00 -18.25
C ILE A 421 -4.72 4.19 -18.48
N ASP A 422 -5.49 4.18 -19.56
CA ASP A 422 -6.50 5.19 -19.88
C ASP A 422 -7.90 4.84 -19.32
N GLY A 423 -8.01 3.77 -18.53
CA GLY A 423 -9.25 3.37 -17.88
C GLY A 423 -9.79 4.46 -16.93
N PRO A 424 -11.11 4.72 -16.93
CA PRO A 424 -11.71 5.76 -16.10
C PRO A 424 -11.57 5.47 -14.60
N GLY A 425 -11.53 4.20 -14.19
CA GLY A 425 -11.43 3.80 -12.80
C GLY A 425 -10.19 4.36 -12.11
N GLY A 426 -9.05 4.42 -12.82
CA GLY A 426 -7.84 5.01 -12.27
C GLY A 426 -8.02 6.45 -11.78
N ALA A 427 -8.63 7.32 -12.59
CA ALA A 427 -8.91 8.71 -12.21
C ALA A 427 -9.98 8.80 -11.11
N GLN A 428 -11.01 7.94 -11.17
CA GLN A 428 -12.12 7.94 -10.22
C GLN A 428 -11.69 7.52 -8.81
N MET A 429 -10.68 6.66 -8.69
CA MET A 429 -10.07 6.36 -7.38
C MET A 429 -9.32 7.57 -6.80
N GLY A 430 -8.74 8.41 -7.64
CA GLY A 430 -8.20 9.71 -7.21
C GLY A 430 -9.29 10.63 -6.63
N TYR A 431 -10.49 10.63 -7.23
CA TYR A 431 -11.64 11.38 -6.70
C TYR A 431 -12.09 10.84 -5.34
N LEU A 432 -12.09 9.52 -5.17
CA LEU A 432 -12.39 8.86 -3.89
C LEU A 432 -11.43 9.34 -2.79
N LYS A 433 -10.12 9.28 -3.01
CA LYS A 433 -9.13 9.72 -2.02
C LYS A 433 -9.35 11.17 -1.64
N ARG A 434 -9.43 12.07 -2.65
CA ARG A 434 -9.66 13.50 -2.41
C ARG A 434 -10.92 13.74 -1.59
N PHE A 435 -12.04 13.09 -1.95
CA PHE A 435 -13.30 13.18 -1.23
C PHE A 435 -13.14 12.84 0.26
N TYR A 436 -12.51 11.71 0.58
CA TYR A 436 -12.37 11.27 1.96
C TYR A 436 -11.38 12.13 2.76
N GLU A 437 -10.32 12.64 2.14
CA GLU A 437 -9.40 13.59 2.78
C GLU A 437 -10.10 14.93 3.07
N GLU A 438 -10.87 15.48 2.13
CA GLU A 438 -11.63 16.71 2.30
C GLU A 438 -12.73 16.60 3.38
N HIS A 439 -13.28 15.40 3.56
CA HIS A 439 -14.31 15.12 4.55
C HIS A 439 -13.77 14.47 5.84
N HIS A 440 -12.45 14.52 6.08
CA HIS A 440 -11.84 14.08 7.33
C HIS A 440 -12.20 12.63 7.69
N PHE A 441 -11.83 11.68 6.82
CA PHE A 441 -12.14 10.24 7.00
C PHE A 441 -11.73 9.71 8.38
N GLU A 442 -10.70 10.27 8.99
CA GLU A 442 -10.20 9.91 10.32
C GLU A 442 -11.20 10.19 11.44
N GLU A 443 -12.11 11.14 11.23
CA GLU A 443 -13.19 11.49 12.16
C GLU A 443 -14.45 10.63 11.95
N MET A 444 -14.58 10.00 10.80
CA MET A 444 -15.78 9.26 10.42
C MET A 444 -15.80 7.86 11.04
N VAL A 445 -16.97 7.43 11.50
CA VAL A 445 -17.21 6.11 12.12
C VAL A 445 -18.26 5.37 11.30
N PRO A 446 -18.03 4.10 10.95
CA PRO A 446 -19.03 3.31 10.23
C PRO A 446 -20.36 3.24 10.98
N TYR A 447 -21.44 3.47 10.25
CA TYR A 447 -22.79 3.32 10.76
C TYR A 447 -23.20 1.84 10.78
N ASP A 448 -23.66 1.35 11.92
CA ASP A 448 -24.22 0.00 12.03
C ASP A 448 -25.75 0.04 12.12
N PRO A 449 -26.48 -0.36 11.05
CA PRO A 449 -27.95 -0.34 11.06
C PRO A 449 -28.56 -1.34 12.07
N ALA A 450 -27.82 -2.36 12.49
CA ALA A 450 -28.33 -3.30 13.50
C ALA A 450 -28.45 -2.66 14.90
N GLU A 451 -27.67 -1.63 15.18
CA GLU A 451 -27.78 -0.84 16.42
C GLU A 451 -29.00 0.11 16.39
N ALA A 452 -29.57 0.35 15.21
CA ALA A 452 -30.65 1.32 14.99
C ALA A 452 -32.05 0.67 14.82
N GLU A 453 -32.20 -0.64 15.01
CA GLU A 453 -33.48 -1.40 14.82
C GLU A 453 -34.09 -1.28 13.40
N GLU A 454 -33.28 -1.00 12.37
CA GLU A 454 -33.75 -0.71 11.02
C GLU A 454 -33.67 -1.94 10.09
N SER A 455 -34.55 -2.91 10.25
CA SER A 455 -34.57 -4.15 9.46
C SER A 455 -34.93 -4.00 7.97
N ILE A 456 -35.36 -2.83 7.51
CA ILE A 456 -35.87 -2.57 6.14
C ILE A 456 -35.05 -1.47 5.45
N SER A 457 -33.89 -1.12 5.92
CA SER A 457 -33.12 -0.04 5.33
C SER A 457 -32.24 -0.51 4.15
N PRO A 458 -31.88 0.38 3.21
CA PRO A 458 -30.89 0.11 2.19
C PRO A 458 -29.56 -0.43 2.73
N PHE A 459 -29.22 -0.09 3.96
CA PHE A 459 -28.02 -0.58 4.66
C PHE A 459 -28.12 -2.08 5.00
N ALA A 460 -29.29 -2.54 5.41
CA ALA A 460 -29.54 -3.96 5.68
C ALA A 460 -29.46 -4.78 4.39
N ASN A 461 -29.93 -4.22 3.27
CA ASN A 461 -29.88 -4.86 1.95
C ASN A 461 -28.51 -4.72 1.23
N LYS A 462 -27.49 -4.16 1.90
CA LYS A 462 -26.12 -4.03 1.36
C LYS A 462 -26.01 -3.15 0.10
N LEU A 463 -27.00 -2.31 -0.16
CA LEU A 463 -27.08 -1.42 -1.33
C LEU A 463 -26.53 -0.03 -1.03
N ALA A 464 -26.39 0.30 0.25
CA ALA A 464 -25.79 1.53 0.74
C ALA A 464 -24.89 1.27 1.94
N ALA A 465 -23.95 2.18 2.19
CA ALA A 465 -23.15 2.21 3.41
C ALA A 465 -22.95 3.65 3.87
N ALA A 466 -22.93 3.86 5.17
CA ALA A 466 -22.80 5.18 5.76
C ALA A 466 -21.71 5.25 6.83
N THR A 467 -21.19 6.45 7.01
CA THR A 467 -20.36 6.84 8.14
C THR A 467 -20.94 8.09 8.79
N ILE A 468 -20.74 8.22 10.11
CA ILE A 468 -21.15 9.40 10.88
C ILE A 468 -19.91 9.94 11.60
N SER A 469 -19.74 11.27 11.63
CA SER A 469 -18.65 11.89 12.38
C SER A 469 -18.78 11.62 13.89
N ARG A 470 -17.66 11.57 14.61
CA ARG A 470 -17.65 11.30 16.05
C ARG A 470 -18.45 12.32 16.86
N ASP A 471 -18.48 13.58 16.43
CA ASP A 471 -19.27 14.65 17.04
C ASP A 471 -20.74 14.65 16.59
N LYS A 472 -21.13 13.71 15.72
CA LYS A 472 -22.48 13.49 15.20
C LYS A 472 -23.06 14.65 14.39
N THR A 473 -22.20 15.49 13.82
CA THR A 473 -22.63 16.67 13.02
C THR A 473 -22.56 16.43 11.53
N ARG A 474 -22.01 15.31 11.08
CA ARG A 474 -21.85 14.98 9.66
C ARG A 474 -22.18 13.52 9.39
N ALA A 475 -22.80 13.25 8.25
CA ALA A 475 -22.96 11.91 7.71
C ALA A 475 -22.53 11.88 6.24
N LEU A 476 -21.87 10.79 5.85
CA LEU A 476 -21.54 10.46 4.47
C LEU A 476 -22.25 9.14 4.14
N ILE A 477 -23.04 9.12 3.05
CA ILE A 477 -23.81 7.93 2.65
C ILE A 477 -23.52 7.62 1.20
N TYR A 478 -22.90 6.49 0.95
CA TYR A 478 -22.72 5.97 -0.41
C TYR A 478 -23.96 5.18 -0.83
N TYR A 479 -24.56 5.61 -1.92
CA TYR A 479 -25.61 4.90 -2.64
C TYR A 479 -25.01 4.28 -3.89
N GLY A 480 -25.00 2.95 -3.97
CA GLY A 480 -24.66 2.24 -5.19
C GLY A 480 -25.70 2.46 -6.30
N GLU A 481 -25.90 1.47 -7.16
CA GLU A 481 -26.85 1.52 -8.28
C GLU A 481 -28.33 1.53 -7.88
N MET A 482 -28.63 1.67 -6.61
CA MET A 482 -29.97 1.65 -6.04
C MET A 482 -30.79 2.87 -6.42
N ASP A 483 -31.96 2.69 -7.01
CA ASP A 483 -32.87 3.79 -7.36
C ASP A 483 -34.04 3.91 -6.39
N GLY A 484 -34.46 5.13 -6.14
CA GLY A 484 -35.79 5.48 -5.62
C GLY A 484 -36.05 5.32 -4.13
N MET A 485 -35.11 4.86 -3.30
CA MET A 485 -35.35 4.67 -1.86
C MET A 485 -34.93 5.86 -1.02
N SER A 486 -35.78 6.24 -0.07
CA SER A 486 -35.41 7.13 1.04
C SER A 486 -34.62 6.33 2.08
N THR A 487 -33.69 6.96 2.75
CA THR A 487 -32.79 6.27 3.66
C THR A 487 -32.99 6.78 5.09
N PRO A 488 -33.57 5.95 5.98
CA PRO A 488 -33.57 6.29 7.40
C PRO A 488 -32.13 6.25 7.94
N LEU A 489 -31.76 7.25 8.73
CA LEU A 489 -30.46 7.34 9.39
C LEU A 489 -30.66 7.76 10.85
N ALA A 490 -30.01 7.06 11.78
CA ALA A 490 -30.00 7.40 13.17
C ALA A 490 -28.61 7.85 13.63
N GLY A 491 -28.53 8.47 14.79
CA GLY A 491 -27.28 8.78 15.45
C GLY A 491 -26.68 10.16 15.20
N LEU A 492 -27.29 10.98 14.35
CA LEU A 492 -26.94 12.40 14.21
C LEU A 492 -27.45 13.23 15.42
N CYS A 493 -26.82 14.35 15.71
CA CYS A 493 -27.34 15.32 16.68
C CYS A 493 -28.57 16.05 16.15
N ASP A 494 -29.43 16.53 17.06
CA ASP A 494 -30.61 17.35 16.68
C ASP A 494 -30.15 18.64 16.02
N GLY A 495 -30.75 18.98 14.89
CA GLY A 495 -30.38 20.17 14.11
C GLY A 495 -30.88 20.17 12.68
N ILE A 496 -30.51 21.22 11.96
CA ILE A 496 -30.77 21.37 10.53
C ILE A 496 -29.51 21.00 9.75
N TYR A 497 -29.67 20.15 8.75
CA TYR A 497 -28.58 19.63 7.93
C TYR A 497 -28.71 20.12 6.49
N ALA A 498 -27.66 20.76 5.98
CA ALA A 498 -27.50 21.01 4.56
C ALA A 498 -27.09 19.71 3.85
N ILE A 499 -27.64 19.49 2.66
CA ILE A 499 -27.35 18.31 1.85
C ILE A 499 -26.56 18.72 0.62
N SER A 500 -25.52 17.92 0.32
CA SER A 500 -24.78 17.98 -0.94
C SER A 500 -24.66 16.58 -1.54
N TRP A 501 -24.46 16.53 -2.83
CA TRP A 501 -24.26 15.30 -3.58
C TRP A 501 -22.93 15.33 -4.29
N PHE A 502 -22.09 14.33 -4.00
CA PHE A 502 -20.87 14.12 -4.73
C PHE A 502 -21.07 13.02 -5.79
N ASP A 503 -20.65 13.30 -7.01
CA ASP A 503 -20.66 12.33 -8.12
C ASP A 503 -19.31 11.62 -8.21
N PRO A 504 -19.22 10.33 -7.82
CA PRO A 504 -17.98 9.57 -7.85
C PRO A 504 -17.37 9.36 -9.25
N ARG A 505 -18.19 9.56 -10.30
CA ARG A 505 -17.78 9.41 -11.71
C ARG A 505 -16.97 10.59 -12.21
N THR A 506 -17.27 11.78 -11.69
CA THR A 506 -16.70 13.06 -12.14
C THR A 506 -15.89 13.76 -11.08
N GLY A 507 -16.05 13.39 -9.80
CA GLY A 507 -15.43 14.04 -8.67
C GLY A 507 -16.01 15.43 -8.36
N GLN A 508 -17.22 15.73 -8.83
CA GLN A 508 -17.91 17.01 -8.61
C GLN A 508 -18.88 16.91 -7.43
N THR A 509 -19.00 18.00 -6.68
CA THR A 509 -19.96 18.13 -5.58
C THR A 509 -20.98 19.21 -5.93
N GLU A 510 -22.26 18.90 -5.81
CA GLU A 510 -23.38 19.81 -6.02
C GLU A 510 -24.17 19.99 -4.73
N LYS A 511 -24.50 21.25 -4.39
CA LYS A 511 -25.37 21.52 -3.25
C LYS A 511 -26.82 21.24 -3.65
N ALA A 512 -27.54 20.51 -2.80
CA ALA A 512 -28.98 20.35 -2.95
C ALA A 512 -29.71 21.54 -2.33
N GLU A 513 -30.84 21.95 -2.92
CA GLU A 513 -31.74 22.94 -2.34
C GLU A 513 -32.59 22.39 -1.18
N ILE A 514 -32.19 21.25 -0.62
CA ILE A 514 -32.92 20.49 0.40
C ILE A 514 -32.16 20.61 1.71
N GLN A 515 -32.90 20.86 2.79
CA GLN A 515 -32.42 20.72 4.15
C GLN A 515 -33.17 19.57 4.84
N VAL A 516 -32.48 18.85 5.73
CA VAL A 516 -33.07 17.80 6.54
C VAL A 516 -33.05 18.23 8.00
N GLU A 517 -34.21 18.24 8.62
CA GLU A 517 -34.31 18.45 10.06
C GLU A 517 -34.17 17.11 10.79
N VAL A 518 -33.22 17.04 11.72
CA VAL A 518 -33.04 15.89 12.61
C VAL A 518 -33.61 16.24 13.98
N ARG A 519 -34.63 15.50 14.43
CA ARG A 519 -35.21 15.60 15.76
C ARG A 519 -35.32 14.23 16.40
N GLY A 520 -34.65 14.02 17.52
CA GLY A 520 -34.67 12.76 18.24
C GLY A 520 -33.75 11.72 17.62
N LYS A 521 -34.20 10.45 17.52
CA LYS A 521 -33.31 9.32 17.25
C LYS A 521 -33.05 9.04 15.75
N SER A 522 -33.92 9.48 14.83
CA SER A 522 -33.78 9.15 13.40
C SER A 522 -34.33 10.25 12.49
N CYS A 523 -33.83 10.30 11.28
CA CYS A 523 -34.26 11.16 10.19
C CYS A 523 -34.37 10.36 8.89
N ILE A 524 -34.97 10.94 7.87
CA ILE A 524 -35.05 10.36 6.53
C ILE A 524 -34.20 11.22 5.58
N MET A 525 -33.15 10.62 5.03
CA MET A 525 -32.30 11.26 4.05
C MET A 525 -32.96 11.24 2.66
N PRO A 526 -32.72 12.28 1.83
CA PRO A 526 -33.33 12.38 0.51
C PRO A 526 -32.86 11.28 -0.44
N LYS A 527 -33.65 11.05 -1.48
CA LYS A 527 -33.27 10.16 -2.58
C LYS A 527 -32.14 10.77 -3.40
N LYS A 528 -31.29 9.93 -3.97
CA LYS A 528 -30.24 10.37 -4.89
C LYS A 528 -30.81 11.12 -6.11
N PRO A 529 -30.04 12.08 -6.68
CA PRO A 529 -30.57 13.01 -7.70
C PRO A 529 -30.81 12.36 -9.05
N ALA A 530 -30.04 11.32 -9.39
CA ALA A 530 -30.12 10.64 -10.69
C ALA A 530 -29.68 9.17 -10.59
N ALA A 531 -29.79 8.44 -11.69
CA ALA A 531 -29.28 7.07 -11.83
C ALA A 531 -27.76 7.01 -11.66
N GLY A 532 -27.24 5.82 -11.35
CA GLY A 532 -25.84 5.59 -11.03
C GLY A 532 -25.55 5.71 -9.53
N ASP A 533 -24.29 5.65 -9.18
CA ASP A 533 -23.82 5.76 -7.80
C ASP A 533 -23.60 7.22 -7.38
N TRP A 534 -23.89 7.54 -6.12
CA TRP A 534 -23.79 8.88 -5.53
C TRP A 534 -23.35 8.81 -4.07
N MET A 535 -22.65 9.84 -3.63
CA MET A 535 -22.36 10.07 -2.22
C MET A 535 -23.18 11.24 -1.70
N LEU A 536 -24.03 11.01 -0.70
CA LEU A 536 -24.71 12.05 0.06
C LEU A 536 -23.78 12.57 1.14
N ILE A 537 -23.73 13.90 1.27
CA ILE A 537 -23.05 14.63 2.34
C ILE A 537 -24.12 15.37 3.11
N ALA A 538 -24.29 15.07 4.41
CA ALA A 538 -25.16 15.81 5.32
C ALA A 538 -24.30 16.52 6.35
N GLU A 539 -24.39 17.84 6.43
CA GLU A 539 -23.63 18.67 7.38
C GLU A 539 -24.55 19.53 8.22
N CYS A 540 -24.38 19.45 9.53
CA CYS A 540 -25.17 20.25 10.48
C CYS A 540 -24.80 21.74 10.34
N ILE A 541 -25.75 22.55 9.93
CA ILE A 541 -25.61 24.00 9.79
C ILE A 541 -26.22 24.78 10.97
N GLU A 542 -27.11 24.14 11.72
CA GLU A 542 -27.73 24.72 12.90
C GLU A 542 -28.07 23.62 13.90
N LYS A 543 -27.49 23.67 15.11
CA LYS A 543 -27.83 22.74 16.20
C LYS A 543 -29.08 23.23 16.92
N THR A 544 -30.03 22.34 17.14
CA THR A 544 -31.19 22.64 17.97
C THR A 544 -30.84 22.38 19.42
N GLU A 545 -30.80 23.38 20.26
CA GLU A 545 -30.66 23.19 21.72
C GLU A 545 -31.91 22.48 22.26
N LYS A 546 -31.69 21.50 23.14
CA LYS A 546 -32.78 20.75 23.83
C LYS A 546 -33.50 21.62 24.84
#